data_08be297c8cb827bbcd91fc900bda6501
#
_entry.id   08be297c8cb827bbcd91fc900bda6501
#
_cell.length_a   1.000
_cell.length_b   1.000
_cell.length_c   1.000
_cell.angle_alpha   90.00
_cell.angle_beta   90.00
_cell.angle_gamma   90.00
#
_symmetry.space_group_name_H-M   'P 1'
#
loop_
_entity.id
_entity.type
_entity.pdbx_description
1 polymer ?
#
loop_
_entity_poly.entity_id
_entity_poly.type
_entity_poly.pdbx_seq_one_letter_code
_entity_poly.pdbx_strand_id
1 'polypeptide(L)'
;MVRTSVYRLAQEKWLERTASGRRSYYGLTDAGRRQTVDAEHRIYAAGSSSWDGQWRLVSIPQKTISRTYRTGLKKELKWQGFGTLTADTLIHPTADLPTVCRALAERDLADKAKVFCGHTINDHESPQSLLDRCFDLEQIAREYDLFNRRFEKLWRTTRRKKLFNPESAFTARVLLIHDYRRILLHDPDLPEELLPAHWPGTRARKRCAAIYRTLQEAADRWTVSVCDDELNLLKPPDKHYRQRFSDS
;
A
#
# COMPACT_ATOMS: atom_id res chain seq x y z
N MET A 1 -17.92 12.16 -12.00
CA MET A 1 -17.04 11.30 -11.18
C MET A 1 -16.13 12.06 -10.21
N VAL A 2 -15.27 12.99 -10.62
CA VAL A 2 -14.35 13.70 -9.70
C VAL A 2 -15.08 14.41 -8.55
N ARG A 3 -16.14 15.16 -8.83
CA ARG A 3 -16.93 15.85 -7.79
C ARG A 3 -17.50 14.92 -6.73
N THR A 4 -17.98 13.74 -7.12
CA THR A 4 -18.52 12.72 -6.21
C THR A 4 -17.43 12.14 -5.31
N SER A 5 -16.22 11.92 -5.85
CA SER A 5 -15.08 11.41 -5.07
C SER A 5 -14.60 12.46 -4.06
N VAL A 6 -14.47 13.71 -4.46
CA VAL A 6 -14.09 14.82 -3.56
C VAL A 6 -15.14 15.00 -2.46
N TYR A 7 -16.43 14.96 -2.79
CA TYR A 7 -17.51 15.04 -1.81
C TYR A 7 -17.42 13.90 -0.79
N ARG A 8 -17.20 12.65 -1.23
CA ARG A 8 -17.06 11.51 -0.34
C ARG A 8 -15.85 11.66 0.60
N LEU A 9 -14.69 12.06 0.08
CA LEU A 9 -13.49 12.31 0.91
C LEU A 9 -13.70 13.43 1.92
N ALA A 10 -14.50 14.44 1.59
CA ALA A 10 -14.87 15.50 2.53
C ALA A 10 -15.83 14.96 3.63
N GLN A 11 -16.80 14.12 3.27
CA GLN A 11 -17.69 13.46 4.24
C GLN A 11 -16.92 12.51 5.18
N GLU A 12 -15.94 11.82 4.67
CA GLU A 12 -15.02 10.94 5.43
C GLU A 12 -13.97 11.73 6.23
N LYS A 13 -14.03 13.07 6.21
CA LYS A 13 -13.10 13.99 6.90
C LYS A 13 -11.63 13.85 6.48
N TRP A 14 -11.39 13.40 5.25
CA TRP A 14 -10.05 13.39 4.67
C TRP A 14 -9.69 14.75 4.08
N LEU A 15 -10.71 15.46 3.56
CA LEU A 15 -10.57 16.78 2.99
C LEU A 15 -11.38 17.80 3.78
N GLU A 16 -10.81 19.00 3.92
CA GLU A 16 -11.50 20.20 4.33
C GLU A 16 -11.68 21.13 3.12
N ARG A 17 -12.81 21.85 3.10
CA ARG A 17 -13.14 22.77 2.04
C ARG A 17 -12.98 24.21 2.49
N THR A 18 -12.24 25.01 1.72
CA THR A 18 -12.17 26.46 1.85
C THR A 18 -12.85 27.10 0.65
N ALA A 19 -13.81 27.99 0.89
CA ALA A 19 -14.48 28.74 -0.18
C ALA A 19 -13.82 30.12 -0.36
N SER A 20 -13.55 30.51 -1.61
CA SER A 20 -13.11 31.86 -1.98
C SER A 20 -13.90 32.30 -3.19
N GLY A 21 -14.81 33.24 -3.00
CA GLY A 21 -15.75 33.70 -4.02
C GLY A 21 -16.59 32.53 -4.57
N ARG A 22 -16.54 32.32 -5.89
CA ARG A 22 -17.27 31.25 -6.59
C ARG A 22 -16.48 29.93 -6.65
N ARG A 23 -15.24 29.91 -6.16
CA ARG A 23 -14.33 28.72 -6.18
C ARG A 23 -14.31 28.02 -4.86
N SER A 24 -14.01 26.72 -4.88
CA SER A 24 -13.80 25.89 -3.70
C SER A 24 -12.45 25.22 -3.79
N TYR A 25 -11.67 25.38 -2.77
CA TYR A 25 -10.36 24.76 -2.58
C TYR A 25 -10.48 23.64 -1.56
N TYR A 26 -9.69 22.59 -1.73
CA TYR A 26 -9.72 21.43 -0.85
C TYR A 26 -8.30 21.14 -0.35
N GLY A 27 -8.17 21.07 0.97
CA GLY A 27 -6.94 20.67 1.66
C GLY A 27 -7.12 19.34 2.37
N LEU A 28 -6.01 18.66 2.67
CA LEU A 28 -6.04 17.49 3.55
C LEU A 28 -6.22 17.95 4.99
N THR A 29 -7.15 17.31 5.71
CA THR A 29 -7.22 17.40 7.17
C THR A 29 -6.04 16.69 7.81
N ASP A 30 -5.82 16.85 9.12
CA ASP A 30 -4.79 16.10 9.83
C ASP A 30 -5.03 14.58 9.77
N ALA A 31 -6.29 14.14 9.82
CA ALA A 31 -6.64 12.75 9.63
C ALA A 31 -6.32 12.26 8.20
N GLY A 32 -6.66 13.06 7.19
CA GLY A 32 -6.31 12.79 5.79
C GLY A 32 -4.81 12.74 5.56
N ARG A 33 -4.03 13.62 6.21
CA ARG A 33 -2.56 13.60 6.12
C ARG A 33 -1.98 12.30 6.69
N ARG A 34 -2.40 11.89 7.90
CA ARG A 34 -1.92 10.61 8.50
C ARG A 34 -2.19 9.43 7.58
N GLN A 35 -3.40 9.29 7.06
CA GLN A 35 -3.73 8.19 6.15
C GLN A 35 -2.96 8.25 4.83
N THR A 36 -2.65 9.46 4.34
CA THR A 36 -1.83 9.62 3.15
C THR A 36 -0.39 9.17 3.41
N VAL A 37 0.18 9.48 4.59
CA VAL A 37 1.53 9.07 4.99
C VAL A 37 1.62 7.53 5.10
N ASP A 38 0.64 6.88 5.72
CA ASP A 38 0.60 5.41 5.82
C ASP A 38 0.53 4.75 4.44
N ALA A 39 -0.32 5.28 3.54
CA ALA A 39 -0.42 4.81 2.16
C ALA A 39 0.87 5.08 1.37
N GLU A 40 1.51 6.22 1.60
CA GLU A 40 2.77 6.62 0.96
C GLU A 40 3.90 5.67 1.35
N HIS A 41 4.03 5.36 2.63
CA HIS A 41 5.01 4.39 3.12
C HIS A 41 4.87 3.05 2.40
N ARG A 42 3.65 2.53 2.31
CA ARG A 42 3.38 1.24 1.64
C ARG A 42 3.70 1.24 0.14
N ILE A 43 3.55 2.38 -0.53
CA ILE A 43 3.82 2.48 -1.98
C ILE A 43 5.31 2.71 -2.27
N TYR A 44 5.97 3.57 -1.49
CA TYR A 44 7.26 4.13 -1.85
C TYR A 44 8.43 3.67 -0.98
N ALA A 45 8.18 3.14 0.23
CA ALA A 45 9.25 2.63 1.09
C ALA A 45 9.86 1.33 0.56
N ALA A 46 11.04 0.98 1.03
CA ALA A 46 11.66 -0.31 0.76
C ALA A 46 10.76 -1.47 1.21
N GLY A 47 10.83 -2.59 0.52
CA GLY A 47 10.06 -3.79 0.87
C GLY A 47 10.31 -4.29 2.28
N SER A 48 9.60 -5.35 2.68
CA SER A 48 9.58 -5.88 4.04
C SER A 48 10.97 -6.17 4.61
N SER A 49 11.07 -6.07 5.93
CA SER A 49 12.23 -6.51 6.71
C SER A 49 12.51 -8.00 6.53
N SER A 50 13.75 -8.43 6.76
CA SER A 50 14.11 -9.84 6.80
C SER A 50 13.26 -10.60 7.83
N TRP A 51 12.94 -11.86 7.54
CA TRP A 51 12.20 -12.72 8.45
C TRP A 51 13.09 -13.21 9.61
N ASP A 52 12.59 -13.08 10.82
CA ASP A 52 13.28 -13.53 12.03
C ASP A 52 13.02 -15.02 12.40
N GLY A 53 12.39 -15.76 11.50
CA GLY A 53 12.02 -17.17 11.74
C GLY A 53 10.73 -17.34 12.55
N GLN A 54 10.09 -16.26 12.97
CA GLN A 54 8.89 -16.32 13.80
C GLN A 54 7.63 -15.89 13.05
N TRP A 55 6.53 -16.55 13.39
CA TRP A 55 5.20 -16.22 12.91
C TRP A 55 4.43 -15.35 13.92
N ARG A 56 3.75 -14.35 13.44
CA ARG A 56 2.79 -13.55 14.20
C ARG A 56 1.40 -14.11 13.94
N LEU A 57 0.73 -14.49 15.00
CA LEU A 57 -0.59 -15.13 14.94
C LEU A 57 -1.59 -14.27 15.69
N VAL A 58 -2.77 -14.06 15.10
CA VAL A 58 -3.90 -13.40 15.74
C VAL A 58 -5.06 -14.37 15.78
N SER A 59 -5.39 -14.84 16.99
CA SER A 59 -6.53 -15.73 17.23
C SER A 59 -7.75 -14.91 17.65
N ILE A 60 -8.87 -15.11 16.93
CA ILE A 60 -10.13 -14.37 17.08
C ILE A 60 -11.24 -15.38 17.38
N PRO A 61 -11.47 -15.76 18.66
CA PRO A 61 -12.42 -16.80 19.03
C PRO A 61 -13.86 -16.50 18.59
N GLN A 62 -14.54 -17.51 18.03
CA GLN A 62 -15.90 -17.34 17.50
C GLN A 62 -16.94 -17.07 18.59
N LYS A 63 -16.76 -17.64 19.77
CA LYS A 63 -17.75 -17.60 20.84
C LYS A 63 -17.80 -16.27 21.60
N THR A 64 -16.69 -15.50 21.58
CA THR A 64 -16.55 -14.29 22.41
C THR A 64 -16.77 -12.98 21.65
N ILE A 65 -16.81 -13.04 20.31
CA ILE A 65 -16.89 -11.86 19.45
C ILE A 65 -18.04 -12.03 18.44
N SER A 66 -18.89 -11.03 18.32
CA SER A 66 -20.00 -11.08 17.35
C SER A 66 -19.48 -11.22 15.92
N ARG A 67 -20.28 -11.83 15.04
CA ARG A 67 -19.92 -12.06 13.64
C ARG A 67 -19.50 -10.77 12.92
N THR A 68 -20.20 -9.68 13.15
CA THR A 68 -19.96 -8.38 12.52
C THR A 68 -18.58 -7.82 12.90
N TYR A 69 -18.27 -7.79 14.21
CA TYR A 69 -16.98 -7.33 14.70
C TYR A 69 -15.84 -8.21 14.22
N ARG A 70 -16.02 -9.54 14.25
CA ARG A 70 -15.02 -10.50 13.75
C ARG A 70 -14.73 -10.29 12.25
N THR A 71 -15.76 -10.11 11.44
CA THR A 71 -15.59 -9.84 10.00
C THR A 71 -14.86 -8.54 9.75
N GLY A 72 -15.19 -7.47 10.49
CA GLY A 72 -14.52 -6.18 10.41
C GLY A 72 -13.04 -6.28 10.78
N LEU A 73 -12.72 -6.95 11.90
CA LEU A 73 -11.34 -7.14 12.34
C LEU A 73 -10.53 -7.99 11.35
N LYS A 74 -11.10 -9.09 10.85
CA LYS A 74 -10.43 -9.90 9.83
C LYS A 74 -10.12 -9.11 8.56
N LYS A 75 -11.05 -8.26 8.12
CA LYS A 75 -10.84 -7.39 6.96
C LYS A 75 -9.69 -6.42 7.19
N GLU A 76 -9.59 -5.85 8.38
CA GLU A 76 -8.51 -4.93 8.74
C GLU A 76 -7.15 -5.63 8.82
N LEU A 77 -7.08 -6.79 9.49
CA LEU A 77 -5.85 -7.57 9.56
C LEU A 77 -5.41 -8.08 8.18
N LYS A 78 -6.35 -8.47 7.31
CA LYS A 78 -6.04 -8.77 5.90
C LYS A 78 -5.51 -7.55 5.15
N TRP A 79 -6.04 -6.37 5.43
CA TRP A 79 -5.49 -5.12 4.91
C TRP A 79 -4.04 -4.86 5.40
N GLN A 80 -3.71 -5.30 6.62
CA GLN A 80 -2.34 -5.25 7.15
C GLN A 80 -1.46 -6.40 6.63
N GLY A 81 -1.93 -7.22 5.70
CA GLY A 81 -1.17 -8.30 5.07
C GLY A 81 -1.34 -9.67 5.71
N PHE A 82 -2.20 -9.84 6.71
CA PHE A 82 -2.39 -11.15 7.35
C PHE A 82 -3.07 -12.16 6.41
N GLY A 83 -2.49 -13.35 6.32
CA GLY A 83 -3.09 -14.52 5.71
C GLY A 83 -4.05 -15.25 6.66
N THR A 84 -4.81 -16.20 6.13
CA THR A 84 -5.77 -16.99 6.92
C THR A 84 -5.19 -18.38 7.17
N LEU A 85 -4.80 -18.66 8.42
CA LEU A 85 -4.30 -19.99 8.81
C LEU A 85 -5.48 -20.95 9.08
N THR A 86 -6.45 -20.50 9.87
CA THR A 86 -7.69 -21.24 10.16
C THR A 86 -8.89 -20.28 10.14
N ALA A 87 -10.09 -20.83 10.34
CA ALA A 87 -11.29 -20.00 10.44
C ALA A 87 -11.19 -18.90 11.51
N ASP A 88 -10.39 -19.08 12.55
CA ASP A 88 -10.28 -18.19 13.69
C ASP A 88 -8.87 -17.64 13.92
N THR A 89 -7.91 -17.99 13.08
CA THR A 89 -6.51 -17.58 13.25
C THR A 89 -5.95 -17.02 11.96
N LEU A 90 -5.37 -15.84 12.08
CA LEU A 90 -4.63 -15.16 11.01
C LEU A 90 -3.14 -15.21 11.30
N ILE A 91 -2.31 -15.19 10.26
CA ILE A 91 -0.86 -15.36 10.33
C ILE A 91 -0.13 -14.33 9.47
N HIS A 92 1.03 -13.86 9.94
CA HIS A 92 1.96 -13.02 9.17
C HIS A 92 3.40 -13.27 9.62
N PRO A 93 4.41 -13.24 8.73
CA PRO A 93 5.80 -13.47 9.14
C PRO A 93 6.46 -12.28 9.84
N THR A 94 6.08 -11.04 9.53
CA THR A 94 6.79 -9.83 9.95
C THR A 94 5.88 -8.69 10.42
N ALA A 95 4.58 -8.94 10.64
CA ALA A 95 3.66 -7.88 11.06
C ALA A 95 4.13 -7.15 12.32
N ASP A 96 3.93 -5.82 12.35
CA ASP A 96 4.22 -4.99 13.51
C ASP A 96 3.19 -5.24 14.63
N LEU A 97 3.58 -5.99 15.65
CA LEU A 97 2.70 -6.36 16.75
C LEU A 97 2.15 -5.16 17.54
N PRO A 98 2.91 -4.09 17.83
CA PRO A 98 2.37 -2.88 18.42
C PRO A 98 1.18 -2.30 17.64
N THR A 99 1.27 -2.22 16.32
CA THR A 99 0.17 -1.75 15.46
C THR A 99 -1.04 -2.69 15.52
N VAL A 100 -0.81 -4.01 15.50
CA VAL A 100 -1.87 -5.01 15.67
C VAL A 100 -2.57 -4.85 17.03
N CYS A 101 -1.81 -4.74 18.13
CA CYS A 101 -2.37 -4.58 19.47
C CYS A 101 -3.18 -3.27 19.59
N ARG A 102 -2.72 -2.19 18.97
CA ARG A 102 -3.46 -0.93 18.92
C ARG A 102 -4.79 -1.07 18.21
N ALA A 103 -4.80 -1.70 17.03
CA ALA A 103 -6.02 -1.96 16.26
C ALA A 103 -7.04 -2.82 17.03
N LEU A 104 -6.57 -3.77 17.83
CA LEU A 104 -7.42 -4.55 18.74
C LEU A 104 -7.99 -3.70 19.87
N ALA A 105 -7.17 -2.83 20.49
CA ALA A 105 -7.59 -1.96 21.58
C ALA A 105 -8.63 -0.93 21.14
N GLU A 106 -8.45 -0.30 19.97
CA GLU A 106 -9.39 0.67 19.39
C GLU A 106 -10.79 0.08 19.11
N ARG A 107 -10.91 -1.26 19.09
CA ARG A 107 -12.17 -2.00 18.88
C ARG A 107 -12.71 -2.69 20.13
N ASP A 108 -12.14 -2.46 21.28
CA ASP A 108 -12.47 -3.16 22.54
C ASP A 108 -12.33 -4.70 22.41
N LEU A 109 -11.31 -5.14 21.67
CA LEU A 109 -11.02 -6.55 21.40
C LEU A 109 -9.71 -7.05 22.03
N ALA A 110 -8.99 -6.20 22.73
CA ALA A 110 -7.70 -6.54 23.36
C ALA A 110 -7.79 -7.75 24.31
N ASP A 111 -8.89 -7.86 25.06
CA ASP A 111 -9.12 -8.98 25.97
C ASP A 111 -9.66 -10.24 25.28
N LYS A 112 -10.27 -10.09 24.12
CA LYS A 112 -11.02 -11.15 23.41
C LYS A 112 -10.20 -11.85 22.33
N ALA A 113 -9.36 -11.12 21.59
CA ALA A 113 -8.41 -11.68 20.66
C ALA A 113 -7.08 -11.95 21.36
N LYS A 114 -6.32 -12.93 20.87
CA LYS A 114 -4.99 -13.26 21.41
C LYS A 114 -3.96 -13.12 20.30
N VAL A 115 -2.86 -12.47 20.63
CA VAL A 115 -1.71 -12.31 19.74
C VAL A 115 -0.59 -13.20 20.25
N PHE A 116 0.01 -13.97 19.34
CA PHE A 116 1.13 -14.86 19.62
C PHE A 116 2.28 -14.55 18.67
N CYS A 117 3.50 -14.80 19.13
CA CYS A 117 4.68 -14.82 18.31
C CYS A 117 5.45 -16.13 18.61
N GLY A 118 5.91 -16.81 17.56
CA GLY A 118 6.60 -18.08 17.73
C GLY A 118 6.93 -18.75 16.41
N HIS A 119 7.56 -19.91 16.47
CA HIS A 119 7.94 -20.70 15.32
C HIS A 119 7.16 -22.02 15.26
N THR A 120 7.09 -22.62 14.08
CA THR A 120 6.56 -23.97 13.91
C THR A 120 7.58 -25.00 14.44
N ILE A 121 7.10 -25.97 15.18
CA ILE A 121 7.94 -27.06 15.72
C ILE A 121 7.92 -28.28 14.79
N ASN A 122 6.91 -28.35 13.90
CA ASN A 122 6.74 -29.48 12.97
C ASN A 122 7.64 -29.31 11.75
N ASP A 123 8.69 -30.12 11.67
CA ASP A 123 9.63 -30.11 10.53
C ASP A 123 9.05 -30.68 9.22
N HIS A 124 7.77 -31.11 9.24
CA HIS A 124 7.11 -31.72 8.08
C HIS A 124 6.51 -30.69 7.08
N GLU A 125 6.39 -29.43 7.47
CA GLU A 125 5.85 -28.38 6.61
C GLU A 125 6.86 -27.24 6.46
N SER A 126 7.28 -27.00 5.20
CA SER A 126 8.16 -25.87 4.93
C SER A 126 7.44 -24.53 5.13
N PRO A 127 8.15 -23.43 5.46
CA PRO A 127 7.56 -22.09 5.51
C PRO A 127 6.82 -21.71 4.24
N GLN A 128 7.33 -22.10 3.06
CA GLN A 128 6.69 -21.86 1.76
C GLN A 128 5.34 -22.58 1.64
N SER A 129 5.27 -23.85 2.04
CA SER A 129 4.02 -24.62 2.03
C SER A 129 2.94 -23.98 2.94
N LEU A 130 3.36 -23.47 4.09
CA LEU A 130 2.48 -22.75 5.00
C LEU A 130 1.96 -21.44 4.37
N LEU A 131 2.82 -20.71 3.66
CA LEU A 131 2.43 -19.49 2.96
C LEU A 131 1.45 -19.78 1.82
N ASP A 132 1.71 -20.77 0.97
CA ASP A 132 0.83 -21.16 -0.13
C ASP A 132 -0.57 -21.52 0.35
N ARG A 133 -0.68 -22.08 1.56
CA ARG A 133 -1.97 -22.39 2.18
C ARG A 133 -2.68 -21.16 2.76
N CYS A 134 -1.93 -20.17 3.25
CA CYS A 134 -2.47 -19.01 3.96
C CYS A 134 -2.73 -17.81 3.06
N PHE A 135 -2.04 -17.73 1.91
CA PHE A 135 -2.05 -16.59 0.99
C PHE A 135 -2.30 -17.05 -0.46
N ASP A 136 -3.01 -16.27 -1.23
CA ASP A 136 -3.17 -16.50 -2.68
C ASP A 136 -2.02 -15.84 -3.46
N LEU A 137 -0.81 -16.39 -3.29
CA LEU A 137 0.39 -15.86 -3.95
C LEU A 137 0.33 -15.96 -5.48
N GLU A 138 -0.36 -16.97 -6.02
CA GLU A 138 -0.53 -17.10 -7.47
C GLU A 138 -1.34 -15.95 -8.06
N GLN A 139 -2.42 -15.54 -7.39
CA GLN A 139 -3.23 -14.43 -7.85
C GLN A 139 -2.42 -13.13 -7.84
N ILE A 140 -1.67 -12.88 -6.77
CA ILE A 140 -0.81 -11.70 -6.64
C ILE A 140 0.29 -11.71 -7.72
N ALA A 141 0.91 -12.86 -7.97
CA ALA A 141 1.91 -13.02 -9.03
C ALA A 141 1.34 -12.69 -10.41
N ARG A 142 0.12 -13.19 -10.72
CA ARG A 142 -0.58 -12.87 -11.98
C ARG A 142 -0.83 -11.36 -12.14
N GLU A 143 -1.22 -10.67 -11.07
CA GLU A 143 -1.44 -9.22 -11.09
C GLU A 143 -0.15 -8.46 -11.36
N TYR A 144 0.96 -8.84 -10.73
CA TYR A 144 2.28 -8.28 -11.00
C TYR A 144 2.76 -8.54 -12.43
N ASP A 145 2.51 -9.71 -12.97
CA ASP A 145 2.88 -10.00 -14.37
C ASP A 145 2.04 -9.18 -15.36
N LEU A 146 0.77 -8.97 -15.10
CA LEU A 146 -0.08 -8.05 -15.88
C LEU A 146 0.47 -6.62 -15.83
N PHE A 147 0.82 -6.13 -14.64
CA PHE A 147 1.46 -4.83 -14.46
C PHE A 147 2.78 -4.75 -15.25
N ASN A 148 3.64 -5.74 -15.12
CA ASN A 148 4.91 -5.79 -15.84
C ASN A 148 4.75 -5.76 -17.35
N ARG A 149 3.78 -6.49 -17.90
CA ARG A 149 3.45 -6.47 -19.35
C ARG A 149 2.91 -5.11 -19.77
N ARG A 150 1.97 -4.55 -19.02
CA ARG A 150 1.33 -3.26 -19.32
C ARG A 150 2.33 -2.12 -19.42
N PHE A 151 3.28 -2.06 -18.50
CA PHE A 151 4.24 -0.96 -18.42
C PHE A 151 5.58 -1.26 -19.11
N GLU A 152 5.74 -2.39 -19.80
CA GLU A 152 6.95 -2.78 -20.52
C GLU A 152 7.37 -1.74 -21.56
N LYS A 153 6.44 -1.32 -22.42
CA LYS A 153 6.72 -0.34 -23.49
C LYS A 153 7.16 1.01 -22.90
N LEU A 154 6.45 1.48 -21.87
CA LEU A 154 6.79 2.73 -21.19
C LEU A 154 8.18 2.63 -20.55
N TRP A 155 8.48 1.56 -19.85
CA TRP A 155 9.78 1.32 -19.24
C TRP A 155 10.93 1.33 -20.26
N ARG A 156 10.75 0.68 -21.42
CA ARG A 156 11.76 0.75 -22.51
C ARG A 156 11.92 2.17 -23.05
N THR A 157 10.84 2.93 -23.14
CA THR A 157 10.87 4.32 -23.59
C THR A 157 11.61 5.20 -22.60
N THR A 158 11.37 5.06 -21.30
CA THR A 158 12.04 5.86 -20.24
C THR A 158 13.55 5.59 -20.19
N ARG A 159 14.02 4.42 -20.57
CA ARG A 159 15.46 4.11 -20.67
C ARG A 159 16.17 4.77 -21.85
N ARG A 160 15.44 5.15 -22.90
CA ARG A 160 16.00 5.70 -24.16
C ARG A 160 15.82 7.19 -24.27
N LYS A 161 14.73 7.74 -23.78
CA LYS A 161 14.40 9.17 -23.84
C LYS A 161 14.76 9.86 -22.53
N LYS A 162 15.32 11.09 -22.65
CA LYS A 162 15.59 11.96 -21.50
C LYS A 162 14.53 13.07 -21.34
N LEU A 163 13.81 13.41 -22.42
CA LEU A 163 12.81 14.48 -22.41
C LEU A 163 11.42 13.90 -22.69
N PHE A 164 10.47 14.26 -21.86
CA PHE A 164 9.08 13.84 -21.95
C PHE A 164 8.17 15.06 -22.02
N ASN A 165 7.08 14.93 -22.79
CA ASN A 165 6.00 15.92 -22.72
C ASN A 165 5.43 15.94 -21.28
N PRO A 166 5.32 17.12 -20.63
CA PRO A 166 4.92 17.24 -19.24
C PRO A 166 3.55 16.63 -18.92
N GLU A 167 2.54 16.87 -19.73
CA GLU A 167 1.19 16.32 -19.56
C GLU A 167 1.18 14.78 -19.67
N SER A 168 1.84 14.26 -20.71
CA SER A 168 1.96 12.82 -20.90
C SER A 168 2.72 12.15 -19.77
N ALA A 169 3.78 12.78 -19.25
CA ALA A 169 4.54 12.30 -18.11
C ALA A 169 3.70 12.27 -16.82
N PHE A 170 2.92 13.31 -16.57
CA PHE A 170 1.98 13.35 -15.44
C PHE A 170 0.94 12.25 -15.53
N THR A 171 0.28 12.11 -16.68
CA THR A 171 -0.75 11.09 -16.90
C THR A 171 -0.17 9.67 -16.74
N ALA A 172 0.99 9.41 -17.34
CA ALA A 172 1.66 8.12 -17.24
C ALA A 172 2.05 7.78 -15.80
N ARG A 173 2.56 8.76 -15.04
CA ARG A 173 2.92 8.59 -13.63
C ARG A 173 1.70 8.31 -12.75
N VAL A 174 0.59 9.00 -12.97
CA VAL A 174 -0.66 8.76 -12.24
C VAL A 174 -1.18 7.34 -12.49
N LEU A 175 -1.24 6.91 -13.75
CA LEU A 175 -1.70 5.57 -14.11
C LEU A 175 -0.77 4.47 -13.59
N LEU A 176 0.55 4.69 -13.64
CA LEU A 176 1.55 3.77 -13.09
C LEU A 176 1.31 3.52 -11.60
N ILE A 177 1.21 4.59 -10.81
CA ILE A 177 1.00 4.48 -9.36
C ILE A 177 -0.38 3.94 -9.04
N HIS A 178 -1.41 4.32 -9.80
CA HIS A 178 -2.76 3.78 -9.62
C HIS A 178 -2.79 2.26 -9.77
N ASP A 179 -2.19 1.72 -10.83
CA ASP A 179 -2.17 0.28 -11.08
C ASP A 179 -1.27 -0.46 -10.07
N TYR A 180 -0.09 0.09 -9.76
CA TYR A 180 0.82 -0.50 -8.78
C TYR A 180 0.18 -0.56 -7.39
N ARG A 181 -0.41 0.53 -6.93
CA ARG A 181 -1.10 0.60 -5.65
C ARG A 181 -2.24 -0.42 -5.53
N ARG A 182 -2.98 -0.68 -6.62
CA ARG A 182 -4.06 -1.67 -6.59
C ARG A 182 -3.56 -3.06 -6.21
N ILE A 183 -2.39 -3.45 -6.66
CA ILE A 183 -1.78 -4.74 -6.30
C ILE A 183 -1.36 -4.71 -4.83
N LEU A 184 -0.71 -3.64 -4.38
CA LEU A 184 -0.26 -3.49 -3.01
C LEU A 184 -1.40 -3.54 -1.96
N LEU A 185 -2.66 -3.28 -2.36
CA LEU A 185 -3.81 -3.43 -1.47
C LEU A 185 -4.07 -4.90 -1.07
N HIS A 186 -3.59 -5.85 -1.85
CA HIS A 186 -3.77 -7.28 -1.65
C HIS A 186 -2.44 -8.00 -1.38
N ASP A 187 -1.32 -7.35 -1.66
CA ASP A 187 0.02 -7.89 -1.41
C ASP A 187 0.29 -7.89 0.11
N PRO A 188 0.59 -9.05 0.71
CA PRO A 188 0.93 -9.15 2.13
C PRO A 188 2.30 -8.56 2.49
N ASP A 189 3.09 -8.08 1.53
CA ASP A 189 4.44 -7.54 1.72
C ASP A 189 5.36 -8.53 2.46
N LEU A 190 5.43 -9.76 1.96
CA LEU A 190 6.22 -10.83 2.55
C LEU A 190 7.72 -10.63 2.33
N PRO A 191 8.57 -11.07 3.28
CA PRO A 191 10.03 -11.12 3.11
C PRO A 191 10.45 -11.86 1.83
N GLU A 192 11.49 -11.35 1.16
CA GLU A 192 11.95 -11.89 -0.13
C GLU A 192 12.37 -13.38 -0.02
N GLU A 193 12.95 -13.77 1.12
CA GLU A 193 13.35 -15.15 1.41
C GLU A 193 12.19 -16.15 1.53
N LEU A 194 10.99 -15.66 1.75
CA LEU A 194 9.77 -16.47 1.83
C LEU A 194 8.98 -16.51 0.51
N LEU A 195 9.36 -15.68 -0.45
CA LEU A 195 8.69 -15.60 -1.75
C LEU A 195 9.25 -16.64 -2.72
N PRO A 196 8.46 -17.11 -3.70
CA PRO A 196 8.95 -17.97 -4.77
C PRO A 196 10.11 -17.34 -5.54
N ALA A 197 11.02 -18.18 -6.05
CA ALA A 197 12.10 -17.73 -6.91
C ALA A 197 11.56 -16.91 -8.09
N HIS A 198 12.26 -15.82 -8.42
CA HIS A 198 11.87 -14.90 -9.50
C HIS A 198 10.51 -14.20 -9.30
N TRP A 199 10.18 -13.87 -8.06
CA TRP A 199 8.93 -13.20 -7.72
C TRP A 199 8.68 -11.98 -8.63
N PRO A 200 7.53 -11.92 -9.35
CA PRO A 200 7.28 -10.85 -10.31
C PRO A 200 7.07 -9.48 -9.65
N GLY A 201 6.74 -9.44 -8.36
CA GLY A 201 6.62 -8.22 -7.55
C GLY A 201 7.94 -7.46 -7.43
N THR A 202 9.06 -8.17 -7.22
CA THR A 202 10.40 -7.54 -7.17
C THR A 202 10.72 -6.81 -8.50
N ARG A 203 10.40 -7.43 -9.64
CA ARG A 203 10.56 -6.81 -10.96
C ARG A 203 9.62 -5.62 -11.14
N ALA A 204 8.36 -5.76 -10.72
CA ALA A 204 7.35 -4.70 -10.81
C ALA A 204 7.77 -3.46 -10.01
N ARG A 205 8.27 -3.67 -8.78
CA ARG A 205 8.79 -2.60 -7.93
C ARG A 205 9.93 -1.84 -8.57
N LYS A 206 10.98 -2.55 -9.00
CA LYS A 206 12.15 -1.94 -9.68
C LYS A 206 11.73 -1.16 -10.94
N ARG A 207 10.80 -1.70 -11.70
CA ARG A 207 10.27 -1.06 -12.90
C ARG A 207 9.43 0.17 -12.57
N CYS A 208 8.54 0.08 -11.59
CA CYS A 208 7.73 1.20 -11.11
C CYS A 208 8.62 2.34 -10.65
N ALA A 209 9.60 2.07 -9.79
CA ALA A 209 10.57 3.04 -9.30
C ALA A 209 11.34 3.74 -10.44
N ALA A 210 11.85 2.98 -11.40
CA ALA A 210 12.62 3.52 -12.52
C ALA A 210 11.76 4.45 -13.41
N ILE A 211 10.55 4.03 -13.76
CA ILE A 211 9.62 4.85 -14.55
C ILE A 211 9.23 6.11 -13.78
N TYR A 212 8.85 5.96 -12.51
CA TYR A 212 8.42 7.07 -11.66
C TYR A 212 9.48 8.16 -11.59
N ARG A 213 10.72 7.79 -11.24
CA ARG A 213 11.85 8.73 -11.13
C ARG A 213 12.15 9.45 -12.45
N THR A 214 12.13 8.71 -13.56
CA THR A 214 12.40 9.31 -14.89
C THR A 214 11.33 10.32 -15.30
N LEU A 215 10.07 10.09 -14.95
CA LEU A 215 8.95 10.97 -15.31
C LEU A 215 8.73 12.13 -14.31
N GLN A 216 9.35 12.08 -13.13
CA GLN A 216 9.03 12.96 -12.00
C GLN A 216 9.14 14.43 -12.35
N GLU A 217 10.30 14.87 -12.85
CA GLU A 217 10.54 16.28 -13.16
C GLU A 217 9.58 16.85 -14.22
N ALA A 218 9.33 16.08 -15.28
CA ALA A 218 8.40 16.52 -16.34
C ALA A 218 6.96 16.60 -15.81
N ALA A 219 6.53 15.62 -15.02
CA ALA A 219 5.20 15.59 -14.42
C ALA A 219 5.01 16.71 -13.38
N ASP A 220 6.05 17.06 -12.63
CA ASP A 220 6.01 18.15 -11.65
C ASP A 220 5.88 19.50 -12.35
N ARG A 221 6.58 19.72 -13.45
CA ARG A 221 6.39 20.93 -14.29
C ARG A 221 4.93 21.07 -14.77
N TRP A 222 4.30 19.97 -15.21
CA TRP A 222 2.89 19.99 -15.58
C TRP A 222 1.99 20.36 -14.40
N THR A 223 2.20 19.74 -13.26
CA THR A 223 1.41 20.02 -12.06
C THR A 223 1.46 21.50 -11.70
N VAL A 224 2.64 22.10 -11.67
CA VAL A 224 2.82 23.52 -11.36
C VAL A 224 2.12 24.42 -12.42
N SER A 225 2.17 24.04 -13.71
CA SER A 225 1.60 24.85 -14.79
C SER A 225 0.07 24.87 -14.83
N VAL A 226 -0.60 23.84 -14.27
CA VAL A 226 -2.07 23.73 -14.30
C VAL A 226 -2.74 23.95 -12.95
N CYS A 227 -1.99 23.91 -11.85
CA CYS A 227 -2.52 24.21 -10.54
C CYS A 227 -2.72 25.73 -10.38
N ASP A 228 -3.94 26.09 -10.04
CA ASP A 228 -4.30 27.44 -9.64
C ASP A 228 -4.00 27.62 -8.15
N ASP A 229 -3.06 28.49 -7.83
CA ASP A 229 -2.60 28.76 -6.45
C ASP A 229 -2.93 30.20 -6.01
N GLU A 230 -4.12 30.67 -6.31
CA GLU A 230 -4.58 32.01 -5.89
C GLU A 230 -4.46 32.25 -4.37
N LEU A 231 -4.47 31.16 -3.58
CA LEU A 231 -4.34 31.25 -2.12
C LEU A 231 -2.92 30.96 -1.60
N ASN A 232 -1.93 30.79 -2.47
CA ASN A 232 -0.54 30.43 -2.12
C ASN A 232 -0.46 29.18 -1.20
N LEU A 233 -1.32 28.19 -1.43
CA LEU A 233 -1.38 26.97 -0.63
C LEU A 233 -0.48 25.86 -1.15
N LEU A 234 0.01 25.97 -2.38
CA LEU A 234 0.94 25.00 -2.98
C LEU A 234 2.33 25.18 -2.36
N LYS A 235 2.68 24.21 -1.54
CA LYS A 235 4.06 24.11 -1.01
C LYS A 235 4.96 23.44 -2.01
N PRO A 236 6.24 23.84 -2.11
CA PRO A 236 7.20 23.12 -2.93
C PRO A 236 7.33 21.67 -2.43
N PRO A 237 7.65 20.72 -3.33
CA PRO A 237 7.87 19.33 -2.95
C PRO A 237 8.90 19.21 -1.84
N ASP A 238 8.54 18.53 -0.77
CA ASP A 238 9.42 18.29 0.37
C ASP A 238 10.49 17.20 0.09
N LYS A 239 11.34 16.94 1.07
CA LYS A 239 12.38 15.92 0.95
C LYS A 239 11.79 14.52 0.77
N HIS A 240 10.70 14.19 1.47
CA HIS A 240 10.05 12.88 1.38
C HIS A 240 9.52 12.61 -0.03
N TYR A 241 8.87 13.60 -0.65
CA TYR A 241 8.42 13.48 -2.02
C TYR A 241 9.58 13.20 -2.99
N ARG A 242 10.72 13.86 -2.82
CA ARG A 242 11.88 13.68 -3.69
C ARG A 242 12.60 12.35 -3.47
N GLN A 243 12.45 11.77 -2.28
CA GLN A 243 13.06 10.50 -1.88
C GLN A 243 12.16 9.28 -2.17
N ARG A 244 11.00 9.47 -2.79
CA ARG A 244 10.13 8.36 -3.20
C ARG A 244 10.88 7.35 -4.05
N PHE A 245 10.85 6.09 -3.64
CA PHE A 245 11.61 4.99 -4.25
C PHE A 245 13.15 5.15 -4.17
N SER A 246 13.73 5.95 -3.28
CA SER A 246 15.18 6.12 -3.19
C SER A 246 15.90 4.80 -2.86
N ASP A 247 15.26 3.93 -2.09
CA ASP A 247 15.82 2.68 -1.59
C ASP A 247 15.46 1.46 -2.47
N SER A 248 15.11 1.69 -3.76
CA SER A 248 14.62 0.65 -4.67
C SER A 248 15.54 0.44 -5.87
#